data_9bac52148045aefcd429ced99ec48da6
#
_entry.id   9bac52148045aefcd429ced99ec48da6
#
_cell.length_a   1.000
_cell.length_b   1.000
_cell.length_c   1.000
_cell.angle_alpha   90.00
_cell.angle_beta   90.00
_cell.angle_gamma   90.00
#
_symmetry.space_group_name_H-M   'P 1'
#
loop_
_entity.id
_entity.type
_entity.pdbx_description
1 polymer ?
#
loop_
_entity_poly.entity_id
_entity_poly.type
_entity_poly.pdbx_seq_one_letter_code
_entity_poly.pdbx_strand_id
1 'polypeptide(L)'
;MVTTWYGDFPKTLKALSTKVEQEGIVLDENQVAALEKAKEEKQAHGEIETYYPGFLVAQDTYYVGYIKGVGHIYQQTVIDTYSKIGFAKLYDRKNALVAADMLNDRVIPFFEQYDLKLMRMLTDRGTEYCENRENHEYELYLAVEDIDHSKIKAKNPQTNGICERFNRTVQNEFYAIASRKKIYATIEQLQNDLDTWMNSYNTERTHSGKYCFGKRPCRLL
;
A
#
# COMPACT_ATOMS: atom_id res chain seq x y z
N MET A 1 29.71 41.49 10.22
CA MET A 1 29.42 41.52 8.78
C MET A 1 28.52 40.31 8.49
N VAL A 2 27.20 40.54 8.47
CA VAL A 2 26.20 39.50 8.24
C VAL A 2 25.97 39.45 6.75
N THR A 3 26.47 38.42 6.08
CA THR A 3 26.23 38.18 4.67
C THR A 3 24.81 37.56 4.52
N THR A 4 23.88 38.40 4.12
CA THR A 4 22.54 37.97 3.66
C THR A 4 22.69 37.19 2.34
N TRP A 5 22.57 35.88 2.43
CA TRP A 5 22.41 35.01 1.24
C TRP A 5 20.98 35.13 0.71
N TYR A 6 20.80 35.88 -0.36
CA TYR A 6 19.63 35.75 -1.24
C TYR A 6 19.90 34.61 -2.21
N GLY A 7 19.77 33.38 -1.74
CA GLY A 7 19.74 32.22 -2.60
C GLY A 7 18.29 31.88 -2.97
N ASP A 8 18.05 31.48 -4.23
CA ASP A 8 16.74 31.08 -4.73
C ASP A 8 16.05 30.10 -3.77
N PHE A 9 15.01 30.58 -3.10
CA PHE A 9 14.15 29.73 -2.26
C PHE A 9 13.47 28.69 -3.15
N PRO A 10 13.56 27.39 -2.80
CA PRO A 10 12.91 26.35 -3.57
C PRO A 10 11.40 26.59 -3.62
N LYS A 11 10.85 26.68 -4.82
CA LYS A 11 9.44 26.99 -5.11
C LYS A 11 8.44 25.94 -4.61
N THR A 12 8.90 24.86 -4.00
CA THR A 12 8.05 23.82 -3.44
C THR A 12 8.54 23.37 -2.06
N LEU A 13 7.61 23.16 -1.13
CA LEU A 13 7.86 22.64 0.22
C LEU A 13 8.64 21.32 0.23
N LYS A 14 8.46 20.48 -0.79
CA LYS A 14 9.17 19.21 -0.99
C LYS A 14 10.68 19.43 -1.21
N ALA A 15 11.04 20.47 -1.97
CA ALA A 15 12.43 20.81 -2.19
C ALA A 15 13.09 21.42 -0.93
N LEU A 16 12.30 22.08 -0.08
CA LEU A 16 12.76 22.62 1.20
C LEU A 16 13.04 21.50 2.21
N SER A 17 12.13 20.53 2.40
CA SER A 17 12.34 19.39 3.31
C SER A 17 13.53 18.54 2.89
N THR A 18 13.71 18.30 1.59
CA THR A 18 14.86 17.54 1.06
C THR A 18 16.19 18.30 1.29
N LYS A 19 16.22 19.63 1.16
CA LYS A 19 17.41 20.43 1.45
C LYS A 19 17.76 20.43 2.94
N VAL A 20 16.76 20.51 3.82
CA VAL A 20 16.95 20.45 5.28
C VAL A 20 17.56 19.11 5.69
N GLU A 21 17.06 18.00 5.12
CA GLU A 21 17.59 16.66 5.38
C GLU A 21 19.01 16.44 4.83
N GLN A 22 19.34 17.06 3.69
CA GLN A 22 20.64 16.88 3.03
C GLN A 22 21.73 17.83 3.53
N GLU A 23 21.37 19.06 3.88
CA GLU A 23 22.33 20.13 4.18
C GLU A 23 22.41 20.49 5.68
N GLY A 24 21.59 19.82 6.54
CA GLY A 24 21.59 20.07 8.00
C GLY A 24 21.24 21.52 8.38
N ILE A 25 20.40 22.19 7.60
CA ILE A 25 20.01 23.57 7.80
C ILE A 25 19.12 23.69 9.04
N VAL A 26 19.50 24.53 9.98
CA VAL A 26 18.67 24.89 11.14
C VAL A 26 17.57 25.86 10.68
N LEU A 27 16.32 25.41 10.78
CA LEU A 27 15.12 26.18 10.45
C LEU A 27 14.80 27.15 11.59
N ASP A 28 14.33 28.35 11.26
CA ASP A 28 13.73 29.25 12.23
C ASP A 28 12.29 28.79 12.63
N GLU A 29 11.76 29.33 13.74
CA GLU A 29 10.46 28.98 14.27
C GLU A 29 9.33 29.19 13.26
N ASN A 30 9.41 30.23 12.41
CA ASN A 30 8.39 30.50 11.38
C ASN A 30 8.45 29.47 10.26
N GLN A 31 9.64 28.99 9.90
CA GLN A 31 9.85 27.95 8.89
C GLN A 31 9.39 26.58 9.39
N VAL A 32 9.61 26.28 10.68
CA VAL A 32 9.09 25.07 11.32
C VAL A 32 7.56 25.09 11.34
N ALA A 33 6.94 26.19 11.78
CA ALA A 33 5.49 26.34 11.78
C ALA A 33 4.87 26.24 10.38
N ALA A 34 5.54 26.81 9.35
CA ALA A 34 5.09 26.69 7.96
C ALA A 34 5.19 25.24 7.42
N LEU A 35 6.24 24.50 7.83
CA LEU A 35 6.38 23.08 7.52
C LEU A 35 5.34 22.21 8.21
N GLU A 36 5.04 22.47 9.49
CA GLU A 36 4.01 21.78 10.24
C GLU A 36 2.62 22.03 9.63
N LYS A 37 2.28 23.28 9.37
CA LYS A 37 1.03 23.64 8.69
C LYS A 37 0.88 22.98 7.33
N ALA A 38 1.94 22.92 6.55
CA ALA A 38 1.91 22.26 5.25
C ALA A 38 1.87 20.72 5.36
N LYS A 39 2.40 20.12 6.42
CA LYS A 39 2.20 18.71 6.75
C LYS A 39 0.74 18.43 7.12
N GLU A 40 0.14 19.29 7.95
CA GLU A 40 -1.28 19.21 8.29
C GLU A 40 -2.17 19.38 7.06
N GLU A 41 -1.88 20.34 6.18
CA GLU A 41 -2.59 20.54 4.92
C GLU A 41 -2.47 19.33 3.99
N LYS A 42 -1.28 18.73 3.88
CA LYS A 42 -1.07 17.48 3.11
C LYS A 42 -1.84 16.29 3.71
N GLN A 43 -1.86 16.14 5.02
CA GLN A 43 -2.67 15.14 5.69
C GLN A 43 -4.16 15.39 5.48
N ALA A 44 -4.61 16.65 5.51
CA ALA A 44 -5.98 17.04 5.20
C ALA A 44 -6.34 16.76 3.74
N HIS A 45 -5.38 16.83 2.80
CA HIS A 45 -5.54 16.51 1.37
C HIS A 45 -5.31 15.03 1.05
N GLY A 46 -5.02 14.18 2.05
CA GLY A 46 -4.93 12.72 1.92
C GLY A 46 -3.58 12.19 1.43
N GLU A 47 -2.52 12.98 1.43
CA GLU A 47 -1.15 12.47 1.31
C GLU A 47 -0.69 11.92 2.67
N ILE A 48 -0.94 10.64 2.91
CA ILE A 48 -0.43 9.97 4.12
C ILE A 48 1.05 9.66 3.88
N GLU A 49 1.92 10.23 4.71
CA GLU A 49 3.35 9.92 4.65
C GLU A 49 3.62 8.54 5.26
N THR A 50 4.57 7.82 4.67
CA THR A 50 5.07 6.56 5.18
C THR A 50 6.56 6.70 5.50
N TYR A 51 7.01 6.09 6.60
CA TYR A 51 8.36 6.33 7.13
C TYR A 51 9.27 5.10 7.03
N TYR A 52 8.72 3.89 7.15
CA TYR A 52 9.44 2.62 7.10
C TYR A 52 8.51 1.50 6.63
N PRO A 53 9.03 0.32 6.27
CA PRO A 53 8.21 -0.83 5.89
C PRO A 53 7.25 -1.24 7.02
N GLY A 54 5.98 -1.51 6.70
CA GLY A 54 4.95 -1.85 7.68
C GLY A 54 4.27 -0.64 8.35
N PHE A 55 4.77 0.60 8.18
CA PHE A 55 4.15 1.78 8.77
C PHE A 55 2.75 2.05 8.21
N LEU A 56 2.59 1.99 6.90
CA LEU A 56 1.32 2.15 6.22
C LEU A 56 1.22 1.14 5.08
N VAL A 57 0.24 0.28 5.17
CA VAL A 57 -0.03 -0.77 4.18
C VAL A 57 -1.43 -0.58 3.62
N ALA A 58 -1.56 -0.61 2.31
CA ALA A 58 -2.85 -0.42 1.65
C ALA A 58 -3.45 -1.77 1.23
N GLN A 59 -4.75 -1.94 1.42
CA GLN A 59 -5.51 -3.13 1.00
C GLN A 59 -6.68 -2.74 0.11
N ASP A 60 -6.95 -3.60 -0.87
CA ASP A 60 -8.03 -3.43 -1.85
C ASP A 60 -8.53 -4.78 -2.36
N THR A 61 -9.79 -4.83 -2.79
CA THR A 61 -10.39 -6.00 -3.42
C THR A 61 -10.56 -5.78 -4.92
N TYR A 62 -9.89 -6.59 -5.73
CA TYR A 62 -9.98 -6.53 -7.18
C TYR A 62 -10.81 -7.70 -7.74
N TYR A 63 -11.77 -7.41 -8.61
CA TYR A 63 -12.51 -8.44 -9.34
C TYR A 63 -11.68 -8.96 -10.53
N VAL A 64 -11.29 -10.22 -10.47
CA VAL A 64 -10.45 -10.86 -11.50
C VAL A 64 -11.26 -11.32 -12.68
N GLY A 65 -12.42 -11.95 -12.44
CA GLY A 65 -13.25 -12.53 -13.49
C GLY A 65 -14.08 -13.71 -13.02
N TYR A 66 -14.38 -14.61 -13.96
CA TYR A 66 -15.22 -15.78 -13.74
C TYR A 66 -14.51 -17.04 -14.23
N ILE A 67 -14.45 -18.07 -13.40
CA ILE A 67 -13.99 -19.42 -13.79
C ILE A 67 -15.18 -20.35 -13.84
N LYS A 68 -15.38 -21.01 -14.98
CA LYS A 68 -16.48 -21.97 -15.17
C LYS A 68 -16.37 -23.12 -14.16
N GLY A 69 -17.45 -23.36 -13.43
CA GLY A 69 -17.48 -24.38 -12.38
C GLY A 69 -17.02 -23.92 -10.99
N VAL A 70 -16.38 -22.75 -10.88
CA VAL A 70 -15.95 -22.15 -9.60
C VAL A 70 -16.82 -20.93 -9.27
N GLY A 71 -17.01 -20.03 -10.24
CA GLY A 71 -17.77 -18.79 -10.03
C GLY A 71 -16.92 -17.54 -10.19
N HIS A 72 -17.32 -16.47 -9.52
CA HIS A 72 -16.59 -15.20 -9.48
C HIS A 72 -15.32 -15.34 -8.68
N ILE A 73 -14.24 -14.74 -9.18
CA ILE A 73 -12.94 -14.73 -8.52
C ILE A 73 -12.59 -13.30 -8.14
N TYR A 74 -12.24 -13.11 -6.89
CA TYR A 74 -11.77 -11.86 -6.31
C TYR A 74 -10.33 -12.02 -5.82
N GLN A 75 -9.53 -10.99 -6.01
CA GLN A 75 -8.18 -10.89 -5.48
C GLN A 75 -8.19 -9.91 -4.30
N GLN A 76 -7.80 -10.37 -3.12
CA GLN A 76 -7.35 -9.49 -2.05
C GLN A 76 -5.92 -9.06 -2.36
N THR A 77 -5.71 -7.77 -2.42
CA THR A 77 -4.43 -7.13 -2.70
C THR A 77 -3.99 -6.36 -1.49
N VAL A 78 -2.74 -6.57 -1.07
CA VAL A 78 -2.10 -5.75 -0.03
C VAL A 78 -0.76 -5.28 -0.56
N ILE A 79 -0.44 -4.00 -0.33
CA ILE A 79 0.84 -3.42 -0.75
C ILE A 79 1.39 -2.48 0.33
N ASP A 80 2.63 -2.70 0.73
CA ASP A 80 3.33 -1.77 1.60
C ASP A 80 3.67 -0.47 0.86
N THR A 81 3.30 0.65 1.46
CA THR A 81 3.46 1.96 0.79
C THR A 81 4.89 2.45 0.78
N TYR A 82 5.77 1.91 1.62
CA TYR A 82 7.19 2.23 1.66
C TYR A 82 8.01 1.34 0.72
N SER A 83 8.10 0.05 1.01
CA SER A 83 8.94 -0.91 0.29
C SER A 83 8.38 -1.34 -1.06
N LYS A 84 7.06 -1.19 -1.29
CA LYS A 84 6.31 -1.73 -2.44
C LYS A 84 6.25 -3.26 -2.46
N ILE A 85 6.51 -3.92 -1.35
CA ILE A 85 6.19 -5.34 -1.19
C ILE A 85 4.69 -5.51 -1.40
N GLY A 86 4.33 -6.40 -2.31
CA GLY A 86 2.96 -6.72 -2.65
C GLY A 86 2.57 -8.14 -2.28
N PHE A 87 1.30 -8.30 -1.93
CA PHE A 87 0.68 -9.58 -1.65
C PHE A 87 -0.63 -9.68 -2.43
N ALA A 88 -0.94 -10.87 -2.92
CA ALA A 88 -2.18 -11.15 -3.62
C ALA A 88 -2.67 -12.56 -3.28
N LYS A 89 -3.94 -12.69 -2.89
CA LYS A 89 -4.59 -13.98 -2.63
C LYS A 89 -5.98 -13.99 -3.24
N LEU A 90 -6.35 -15.13 -3.82
CA LEU A 90 -7.59 -15.31 -4.56
C LEU A 90 -8.67 -15.95 -3.71
N TYR A 91 -9.91 -15.52 -3.92
CA TYR A 91 -11.08 -16.00 -3.21
C TYR A 91 -12.29 -16.10 -4.13
N ASP A 92 -13.25 -16.95 -3.75
CA ASP A 92 -14.54 -17.11 -4.44
C ASP A 92 -15.59 -16.09 -3.96
N ARG A 93 -15.24 -15.27 -2.97
CA ARG A 93 -16.14 -14.29 -2.33
C ARG A 93 -15.43 -13.03 -1.90
N LYS A 94 -16.22 -12.01 -1.61
CA LYS A 94 -15.78 -10.71 -1.10
C LYS A 94 -16.54 -10.41 0.19
N ASN A 95 -15.87 -10.46 1.34
CA ASN A 95 -16.42 -10.13 2.65
C ASN A 95 -15.32 -9.80 3.66
N ALA A 96 -15.70 -9.38 4.87
CA ALA A 96 -14.78 -8.98 5.94
C ALA A 96 -13.83 -10.11 6.39
N LEU A 97 -14.31 -11.35 6.47
CA LEU A 97 -13.49 -12.50 6.86
C LEU A 97 -12.37 -12.77 5.87
N VAL A 98 -12.67 -12.67 4.55
CA VAL A 98 -11.67 -12.83 3.48
C VAL A 98 -10.63 -11.72 3.53
N ALA A 99 -11.05 -10.49 3.83
CA ALA A 99 -10.12 -9.37 3.98
C ALA A 99 -9.17 -9.57 5.19
N ALA A 100 -9.68 -10.06 6.32
CA ALA A 100 -8.90 -10.40 7.50
C ALA A 100 -7.98 -11.62 7.26
N ASP A 101 -8.50 -12.67 6.59
CA ASP A 101 -7.72 -13.87 6.25
C ASP A 101 -6.47 -13.55 5.42
N MET A 102 -6.56 -12.61 4.50
CA MET A 102 -5.41 -12.14 3.72
C MET A 102 -4.29 -11.60 4.62
N LEU A 103 -4.65 -10.84 5.66
CA LEU A 103 -3.68 -10.29 6.60
C LEU A 103 -3.07 -11.38 7.48
N ASN A 104 -3.92 -12.25 8.03
CA ASN A 104 -3.53 -13.32 8.94
C ASN A 104 -2.66 -14.39 8.25
N ASP A 105 -2.98 -14.76 7.03
CA ASP A 105 -2.31 -15.86 6.31
C ASP A 105 -1.00 -15.44 5.65
N ARG A 106 -0.92 -14.19 5.15
CA ARG A 106 0.21 -13.78 4.30
C ARG A 106 0.96 -12.56 4.78
N VAL A 107 0.25 -11.54 5.25
CA VAL A 107 0.87 -10.23 5.46
C VAL A 107 1.55 -10.15 6.82
N ILE A 108 0.83 -10.43 7.89
CA ILE A 108 1.38 -10.35 9.27
C ILE A 108 2.55 -11.31 9.43
N PRO A 109 2.45 -12.62 9.07
CA PRO A 109 3.58 -13.55 9.22
C PRO A 109 4.80 -13.13 8.41
N PHE A 110 4.60 -12.48 7.26
CA PHE A 110 5.71 -11.97 6.45
C PHE A 110 6.46 -10.84 7.17
N PHE A 111 5.75 -9.83 7.70
CA PHE A 111 6.41 -8.72 8.39
C PHE A 111 7.08 -9.17 9.71
N GLU A 112 6.48 -10.12 10.43
CA GLU A 112 7.05 -10.72 11.63
C GLU A 112 8.39 -11.43 11.37
N GLN A 113 8.58 -12.07 10.20
CA GLN A 113 9.87 -12.69 9.82
C GLN A 113 11.03 -11.67 9.74
N TYR A 114 10.70 -10.39 9.54
CA TYR A 114 11.68 -9.30 9.48
C TYR A 114 11.70 -8.45 10.75
N ASP A 115 11.05 -8.91 11.82
CA ASP A 115 10.90 -8.16 13.09
C ASP A 115 10.25 -6.78 12.88
N LEU A 116 9.32 -6.71 11.93
CA LEU A 116 8.58 -5.50 11.58
C LEU A 116 7.12 -5.63 12.01
N LYS A 117 6.58 -4.59 12.66
CA LYS A 117 5.17 -4.51 13.02
C LYS A 117 4.38 -3.79 11.94
N LEU A 118 3.19 -4.31 11.66
CA LEU A 118 2.21 -3.62 10.83
C LEU A 118 1.48 -2.57 11.67
N MET A 119 1.66 -1.29 11.34
CA MET A 119 1.14 -0.20 12.18
C MET A 119 -0.23 0.29 11.73
N ARG A 120 -0.45 0.41 10.42
CA ARG A 120 -1.68 1.01 9.90
C ARG A 120 -2.11 0.41 8.58
N MET A 121 -3.39 0.06 8.49
CA MET A 121 -4.06 -0.35 7.26
C MET A 121 -4.82 0.80 6.63
N LEU A 122 -4.65 0.98 5.32
CA LEU A 122 -5.38 1.93 4.49
C LEU A 122 -6.31 1.16 3.55
N THR A 123 -7.62 1.37 3.66
CA THR A 123 -8.61 0.74 2.78
C THR A 123 -9.55 1.78 2.18
N ASP A 124 -10.28 1.40 1.16
CA ASP A 124 -11.47 2.14 0.76
C ASP A 124 -12.62 1.95 1.78
N ARG A 125 -13.83 2.37 1.40
CA ARG A 125 -15.03 2.21 2.23
C ARG A 125 -15.90 1.04 1.76
N GLY A 126 -15.29 0.03 1.16
CA GLY A 126 -15.99 -1.20 0.77
C GLY A 126 -16.61 -1.89 1.97
N THR A 127 -17.72 -2.57 1.75
CA THR A 127 -18.45 -3.29 2.84
C THR A 127 -17.62 -4.41 3.46
N GLU A 128 -16.59 -4.89 2.79
CA GLU A 128 -15.62 -5.85 3.32
C GLU A 128 -14.66 -5.25 4.36
N TYR A 129 -14.49 -3.92 4.37
CA TYR A 129 -13.57 -3.22 5.28
C TYR A 129 -14.29 -2.40 6.34
N CYS A 130 -15.49 -1.93 6.03
CA CYS A 130 -16.27 -1.14 6.97
C CYS A 130 -17.78 -1.22 6.68
N GLU A 131 -18.55 -1.45 7.69
CA GLU A 131 -20.00 -1.36 7.70
C GLU A 131 -20.45 -0.52 8.90
N ASN A 132 -21.70 0.02 8.87
CA ASN A 132 -22.29 0.76 10.01
C ASN A 132 -22.75 -0.16 11.16
N ARG A 133 -22.11 -1.30 11.34
CA ARG A 133 -22.38 -2.22 12.45
C ARG A 133 -21.34 -2.03 13.55
N GLU A 134 -21.77 -2.11 14.78
CA GLU A 134 -20.90 -1.96 15.96
C GLU A 134 -19.80 -3.02 16.07
N ASN A 135 -19.92 -4.14 15.33
CA ASN A 135 -18.98 -5.27 15.36
C ASN A 135 -18.68 -5.73 13.93
N HIS A 136 -17.90 -4.95 13.19
CA HIS A 136 -17.44 -5.36 11.87
C HIS A 136 -16.22 -6.27 12.00
N GLU A 137 -16.25 -7.48 11.45
CA GLU A 137 -15.25 -8.53 11.69
C GLU A 137 -13.83 -8.10 11.28
N TYR A 138 -13.68 -7.34 10.18
CA TYR A 138 -12.39 -6.82 9.76
C TYR A 138 -11.83 -5.78 10.75
N GLU A 139 -12.67 -4.86 11.24
CA GLU A 139 -12.24 -3.84 12.21
C GLU A 139 -11.90 -4.46 13.56
N LEU A 140 -12.64 -5.49 13.98
CA LEU A 140 -12.33 -6.25 15.21
C LEU A 140 -10.99 -6.97 15.06
N TYR A 141 -10.73 -7.58 13.90
CA TYR A 141 -9.46 -8.24 13.63
C TYR A 141 -8.28 -7.26 13.72
N LEU A 142 -8.39 -6.08 13.08
CA LEU A 142 -7.35 -5.06 13.17
C LEU A 142 -7.12 -4.57 14.61
N ALA A 143 -8.19 -4.42 15.39
CA ALA A 143 -8.10 -4.01 16.79
C ALA A 143 -7.40 -5.07 17.66
N VAL A 144 -7.63 -6.37 17.42
CA VAL A 144 -6.94 -7.47 18.11
C VAL A 144 -5.44 -7.48 17.80
N GLU A 145 -5.08 -7.21 16.53
CA GLU A 145 -3.69 -7.14 16.08
C GLU A 145 -2.99 -5.81 16.40
N ASP A 146 -3.69 -4.88 17.07
CA ASP A 146 -3.19 -3.53 17.39
C ASP A 146 -2.73 -2.77 16.13
N ILE A 147 -3.55 -2.84 15.07
CA ILE A 147 -3.33 -2.19 13.78
C ILE A 147 -4.34 -1.05 13.60
N ASP A 148 -3.86 0.17 13.40
CA ASP A 148 -4.71 1.31 13.10
C ASP A 148 -5.45 1.16 11.77
N HIS A 149 -6.74 1.52 11.70
CA HIS A 149 -7.49 1.53 10.46
C HIS A 149 -7.72 2.95 9.94
N SER A 150 -7.23 3.23 8.75
CA SER A 150 -7.45 4.48 8.01
C SER A 150 -8.32 4.23 6.77
N LYS A 151 -9.42 4.98 6.68
CA LYS A 151 -10.37 4.88 5.56
C LYS A 151 -10.18 6.05 4.61
N ILE A 152 -10.09 5.76 3.31
CA ILE A 152 -9.96 6.80 2.28
C ILE A 152 -11.22 7.67 2.25
N LYS A 153 -11.05 8.99 2.21
CA LYS A 153 -12.19 9.91 2.04
C LYS A 153 -12.78 9.76 0.64
N ALA A 154 -14.11 9.69 0.53
CA ALA A 154 -14.89 9.40 -0.69
C ALA A 154 -14.62 10.32 -1.92
N LYS A 155 -13.78 11.34 -1.81
CA LYS A 155 -13.46 12.28 -2.89
C LYS A 155 -11.94 12.48 -3.11
N ASN A 156 -11.10 11.60 -2.56
CA ASN A 156 -9.65 11.75 -2.69
C ASN A 156 -9.02 10.51 -3.35
N PRO A 157 -9.01 10.44 -4.71
CA PRO A 157 -8.53 9.27 -5.45
C PRO A 157 -7.03 8.99 -5.30
N GLN A 158 -6.25 9.94 -4.77
CA GLN A 158 -4.79 9.79 -4.68
C GLN A 158 -4.36 8.76 -3.64
N THR A 159 -5.16 8.52 -2.60
CA THR A 159 -4.82 7.61 -1.50
C THR A 159 -4.93 6.13 -1.85
N ASN A 160 -5.83 5.73 -2.78
CA ASN A 160 -5.92 4.35 -3.25
C ASN A 160 -5.06 4.07 -4.50
N GLY A 161 -4.46 5.11 -5.07
CA GLY A 161 -3.69 5.00 -6.32
C GLY A 161 -2.52 4.03 -6.27
N ILE A 162 -2.08 3.60 -5.06
CA ILE A 162 -1.02 2.60 -4.93
C ILE A 162 -1.55 1.19 -5.18
N CYS A 163 -2.69 0.81 -4.57
CA CYS A 163 -3.36 -0.46 -4.83
C CYS A 163 -3.86 -0.55 -6.27
N GLU A 164 -4.48 0.51 -6.78
CA GLU A 164 -4.96 0.56 -8.18
C GLU A 164 -3.82 0.35 -9.19
N ARG A 165 -2.68 1.00 -8.94
CA ARG A 165 -1.48 0.83 -9.78
C ARG A 165 -0.93 -0.58 -9.70
N PHE A 166 -0.90 -1.15 -8.52
CA PHE A 166 -0.46 -2.52 -8.31
C PHE A 166 -1.42 -3.51 -8.97
N ASN A 167 -2.74 -3.38 -8.77
CA ASN A 167 -3.77 -4.19 -9.42
C ASN A 167 -3.66 -4.11 -10.96
N ARG A 168 -3.43 -2.91 -11.51
CA ARG A 168 -3.18 -2.74 -12.95
C ARG A 168 -1.92 -3.45 -13.42
N THR A 169 -0.87 -3.47 -12.62
CA THR A 169 0.36 -4.21 -12.92
C THR A 169 0.09 -5.71 -12.94
N VAL A 170 -0.59 -6.25 -11.93
CA VAL A 170 -1.00 -7.67 -11.89
C VAL A 170 -1.88 -8.01 -13.08
N GLN A 171 -2.85 -7.15 -13.42
CA GLN A 171 -3.73 -7.35 -14.56
C GLN A 171 -2.97 -7.46 -15.88
N ASN A 172 -2.07 -6.51 -16.14
CA ASN A 172 -1.37 -6.42 -17.42
C ASN A 172 -0.24 -7.44 -17.57
N GLU A 173 0.49 -7.72 -16.49
CA GLU A 173 1.70 -8.54 -16.55
C GLU A 173 1.46 -10.00 -16.17
N PHE A 174 0.43 -10.28 -15.39
CA PHE A 174 0.05 -11.64 -15.01
C PHE A 174 -1.23 -12.10 -15.68
N TYR A 175 -2.41 -11.54 -15.36
CA TYR A 175 -3.69 -12.07 -15.85
C TYR A 175 -3.83 -12.01 -17.37
N ALA A 176 -3.42 -10.93 -18.01
CA ALA A 176 -3.49 -10.80 -19.47
C ALA A 176 -2.63 -11.85 -20.21
N ILE A 177 -1.58 -12.35 -19.57
CA ILE A 177 -0.72 -13.40 -20.13
C ILE A 177 -1.22 -14.78 -19.74
N ALA A 178 -1.54 -14.99 -18.47
CA ALA A 178 -1.98 -16.27 -17.92
C ALA A 178 -3.27 -16.78 -18.61
N SER A 179 -4.27 -15.90 -18.79
CA SER A 179 -5.53 -16.24 -19.45
C SER A 179 -5.40 -16.66 -20.92
N ARG A 180 -4.31 -16.28 -21.58
CA ARG A 180 -4.02 -16.67 -22.98
C ARG A 180 -3.26 -17.99 -23.09
N LYS A 181 -2.51 -18.34 -22.04
CA LYS A 181 -1.60 -19.50 -22.05
C LYS A 181 -2.20 -20.74 -21.42
N LYS A 182 -3.14 -20.59 -20.48
CA LYS A 182 -3.64 -21.69 -19.66
C LYS A 182 -5.11 -21.50 -19.31
N ILE A 183 -5.86 -22.58 -19.34
CA ILE A 183 -7.23 -22.63 -18.83
C ILE A 183 -7.15 -23.15 -17.38
N TYR A 184 -7.65 -22.37 -16.46
CA TYR A 184 -7.68 -22.73 -15.04
C TYR A 184 -9.01 -23.39 -14.69
N ALA A 185 -8.93 -24.54 -14.04
CA ALA A 185 -10.12 -25.28 -13.58
C ALA A 185 -10.45 -25.00 -12.12
N THR A 186 -9.46 -24.55 -11.33
CA THR A 186 -9.63 -24.25 -9.89
C THR A 186 -8.91 -22.97 -9.51
N ILE A 187 -9.30 -22.38 -8.36
CA ILE A 187 -8.65 -21.19 -7.79
C ILE A 187 -7.20 -21.49 -7.43
N GLU A 188 -6.93 -22.68 -6.88
CA GLU A 188 -5.60 -23.09 -6.43
C GLU A 188 -4.59 -23.11 -7.58
N GLN A 189 -5.01 -23.56 -8.77
CA GLN A 189 -4.17 -23.56 -9.95
C GLN A 189 -3.78 -22.14 -10.35
N LEU A 190 -4.74 -21.21 -10.33
CA LEU A 190 -4.48 -19.80 -10.63
C LEU A 190 -3.66 -19.14 -9.54
N GLN A 191 -3.90 -19.49 -8.26
CA GLN A 191 -3.14 -18.97 -7.12
C GLN A 191 -1.67 -19.39 -7.18
N ASN A 192 -1.37 -20.64 -7.50
CA ASN A 192 0.02 -21.12 -7.60
C ASN A 192 0.83 -20.36 -8.66
N ASP A 193 0.20 -20.10 -9.82
CA ASP A 193 0.85 -19.31 -10.87
C ASP A 193 0.99 -17.82 -10.45
N LEU A 194 -0.01 -17.27 -9.75
CA LEU A 194 0.04 -15.93 -9.18
C LEU A 194 1.13 -15.81 -8.12
N ASP A 195 1.29 -16.77 -7.23
CA ASP A 195 2.32 -16.80 -6.19
C ASP A 195 3.73 -16.81 -6.81
N THR A 196 3.93 -17.56 -7.88
CA THR A 196 5.18 -17.56 -8.63
C THR A 196 5.48 -16.19 -9.21
N TRP A 197 4.50 -15.54 -9.81
CA TRP A 197 4.65 -14.19 -10.36
C TRP A 197 4.88 -13.16 -9.24
N MET A 198 4.16 -13.26 -8.11
CA MET A 198 4.32 -12.39 -6.95
C MET A 198 5.72 -12.48 -6.35
N ASN A 199 6.29 -13.67 -6.30
CA ASN A 199 7.67 -13.85 -5.84
C ASN A 199 8.65 -13.08 -6.75
N SER A 200 8.53 -13.20 -8.07
CA SER A 200 9.35 -12.46 -9.03
C SER A 200 9.12 -10.93 -8.91
N TYR A 201 7.86 -10.48 -8.73
CA TYR A 201 7.54 -9.08 -8.47
C TYR A 201 8.28 -8.53 -7.25
N ASN A 202 8.29 -9.25 -6.15
CA ASN A 202 8.89 -8.80 -4.89
C ASN A 202 10.42 -8.90 -4.89
N THR A 203 11.00 -9.92 -5.56
CA THR A 203 12.43 -10.22 -5.47
C THR A 203 13.26 -9.73 -6.65
N GLU A 204 12.67 -9.55 -7.83
CA GLU A 204 13.42 -9.24 -9.05
C GLU A 204 13.08 -7.86 -9.61
N ARG A 205 11.81 -7.43 -9.52
CA ARG A 205 11.36 -6.17 -10.09
C ARG A 205 11.94 -4.97 -9.35
N THR A 206 12.49 -4.02 -10.09
CA THR A 206 12.97 -2.75 -9.54
C THR A 206 11.84 -1.71 -9.56
N HIS A 207 11.79 -0.84 -8.55
CA HIS A 207 10.79 0.21 -8.42
C HIS A 207 11.44 1.59 -8.36
N SER A 208 10.93 2.52 -9.16
CA SER A 208 11.36 3.93 -9.18
C SER A 208 10.56 4.83 -8.22
N GLY A 209 9.71 4.25 -7.38
CA GLY A 209 8.89 5.00 -6.42
C GLY A 209 9.71 5.74 -5.36
N LYS A 210 9.05 6.69 -4.66
CA LYS A 210 9.63 7.67 -3.72
C LYS A 210 10.66 7.09 -2.73
N TYR A 211 10.57 5.87 -2.30
CA TYR A 211 11.50 5.28 -1.31
C TYR A 211 12.33 4.14 -1.89
N CYS A 212 12.04 3.73 -3.13
CA CYS A 212 12.65 2.53 -3.72
C CYS A 212 13.97 2.81 -4.42
N PHE A 213 14.17 4.01 -4.99
CA PHE A 213 15.42 4.43 -5.66
C PHE A 213 15.98 3.39 -6.64
N GLY A 214 15.12 2.71 -7.40
CA GLY A 214 15.52 1.63 -8.30
C GLY A 214 15.83 0.29 -7.61
N LYS A 215 15.59 0.16 -6.31
CA LYS A 215 15.78 -1.10 -5.60
C LYS A 215 14.57 -2.02 -5.76
N ARG A 216 14.78 -3.29 -5.46
CA ARG A 216 13.73 -4.32 -5.38
C ARG A 216 12.99 -4.20 -4.05
N PRO A 217 11.68 -4.50 -3.97
CA PRO A 217 10.92 -4.41 -2.72
C PRO A 217 11.56 -5.15 -1.55
N CYS A 218 11.97 -6.38 -1.74
CA CYS A 218 12.60 -7.20 -0.69
C CYS A 218 13.94 -6.66 -0.15
N ARG A 219 14.56 -5.67 -0.80
CA ARG A 219 15.80 -5.03 -0.32
C ARG A 219 15.55 -3.79 0.53
N LEU A 220 14.30 -3.47 0.78
CA LEU A 220 13.88 -2.30 1.55
C LEU A 220 13.31 -2.67 2.93
N LEU A 221 13.30 -3.96 3.24
CA LEU A 221 12.92 -4.54 4.54
C LEU A 221 14.09 -4.57 5.51
#